data_52891e3f62eaf8052585da832ca327ae
#
_entry.id   52891e3f62eaf8052585da832ca327ae
#
_cell.length_a   1.000
_cell.length_b   1.000
_cell.length_c   1.000
_cell.angle_alpha   90.00
_cell.angle_beta   90.00
_cell.angle_gamma   90.00
#
_symmetry.space_group_name_H-M   'P 1'
#
loop_
_entity.id
_entity.type
_entity.pdbx_description
1 polymer ?
#
loop_
_entity_poly.entity_id
_entity_poly.type
_entity_poly.pdbx_seq_one_letter_code
_entity_poly.pdbx_strand_id
1 'polypeptide(L)'
;MTILILFILAASGSIFVFSIDKWHIEIDCGKENDIKTEYGEAYDDTTATAALKGRYLLKNGFPAAVTSEGSVDTSKLGNYTITYHASFLFWKGEATKTVHVVDTIPPEIKLVTDPDHYTLPGHPYEEEGYSATDNVDGDLTKEVTSEEKDGNVIYKVSDSSGNETTITRKIFYDDPIPPTLTLKGDSEMTIQAGSDYKDPGYTAADNVDGDLTSKVTVEGSVNTYSAGTYTLTYTVKDNYGNEASDTRTVTVEPVRQSDTVNPTGKIVYLTFDDGPGEYTSKLLDILDKYNVKVTFFTVGSGHPDLLKAEADAGHSIGIHSATHDYATIYSSEDAYFADLRKQQETIENATGIHTTLVRFPGGSSNTVSKSYCSGIMTKLTQDLTDMGFQYFDWNVASGDAGETTDTSVVVQNVISGIQQHDISIVLQHDIKGFSVNGVEQIIQWGLAHGYTFLPLKADSPTAHHGVNN
;
A
#
# COMPACT_ATOMS: atom_id res chain seq x y z
N MET A 1 91.90 33.50 -18.76
CA MET A 1 93.09 33.96 -19.51
C MET A 1 92.74 35.21 -20.30
N THR A 2 93.55 36.26 -20.20
CA THR A 2 93.28 37.54 -20.86
C THR A 2 94.06 37.53 -22.20
N ILE A 3 93.38 37.82 -23.32
CA ILE A 3 94.06 37.95 -24.61
C ILE A 3 94.64 39.39 -24.71
N LEU A 4 95.93 39.38 -24.90
CA LEU A 4 96.69 40.58 -25.10
C LEU A 4 96.74 40.85 -26.61
N ILE A 5 96.03 41.89 -27.07
CA ILE A 5 96.21 42.32 -28.47
C ILE A 5 97.33 43.36 -28.51
N LEU A 6 98.40 42.98 -29.15
CA LEU A 6 99.51 43.87 -29.34
C LEU A 6 99.26 44.77 -30.62
N PHE A 7 99.01 45.98 -30.43
CA PHE A 7 99.08 46.99 -31.56
C PHE A 7 100.46 47.62 -31.57
N ILE A 8 101.18 47.31 -32.59
CA ILE A 8 102.44 48.05 -32.85
C ILE A 8 102.18 49.20 -33.74
N LEU A 9 102.17 50.45 -33.19
CA LEU A 9 102.13 51.66 -33.96
C LEU A 9 103.56 52.07 -34.26
N ALA A 10 103.99 52.00 -35.53
CA ALA A 10 105.35 52.10 -36.03
C ALA A 10 105.87 53.54 -36.02
N ALA A 11 105.46 54.45 -35.22
CA ALA A 11 105.91 55.88 -35.24
C ALA A 11 106.42 56.38 -33.87
N SER A 12 106.31 55.66 -32.74
CA SER A 12 106.76 56.21 -31.46
C SER A 12 107.41 55.22 -30.47
N GLY A 13 107.72 54.04 -30.86
CA GLY A 13 108.42 53.06 -29.98
C GLY A 13 107.79 52.70 -28.68
N SER A 14 106.51 52.98 -28.49
CA SER A 14 105.76 52.68 -27.29
C SER A 14 104.84 51.54 -27.52
N ILE A 15 104.98 50.45 -26.73
CA ILE A 15 104.09 49.28 -26.71
C ILE A 15 102.98 49.61 -25.72
N PHE A 16 101.81 49.83 -26.22
CA PHE A 16 100.61 49.91 -25.38
C PHE A 16 99.90 48.50 -25.30
N VAL A 17 99.87 47.99 -24.13
CA VAL A 17 99.15 46.68 -23.87
C VAL A 17 97.79 47.00 -23.33
N PHE A 18 96.78 46.77 -24.10
CA PHE A 18 95.41 46.90 -23.68
C PHE A 18 94.82 45.54 -23.45
N SER A 19 94.34 45.26 -22.19
CA SER A 19 93.54 44.10 -21.93
C SER A 19 92.06 44.37 -22.35
N ILE A 20 91.73 43.95 -23.58
CA ILE A 20 90.49 44.42 -24.22
C ILE A 20 89.35 43.43 -23.94
N ASP A 21 89.63 42.18 -23.71
CA ASP A 21 88.54 41.16 -23.51
C ASP A 21 88.95 40.04 -22.59
N LYS A 22 88.04 39.61 -21.71
CA LYS A 22 88.22 38.42 -20.87
C LYS A 22 87.41 37.31 -21.45
N TRP A 23 88.03 36.37 -22.10
CA TRP A 23 87.35 35.21 -22.62
C TRP A 23 87.19 34.13 -21.53
N HIS A 24 86.01 33.53 -21.52
CA HIS A 24 85.64 32.46 -20.59
C HIS A 24 84.72 31.46 -21.29
N ILE A 25 84.65 30.26 -20.77
CA ILE A 25 83.58 29.29 -21.17
C ILE A 25 82.37 29.57 -20.36
N GLU A 26 81.24 29.79 -21.08
CA GLU A 26 79.93 29.80 -20.48
C GLU A 26 79.22 28.52 -20.85
N ILE A 27 78.70 27.81 -19.84
CA ILE A 27 77.91 26.60 -19.99
C ILE A 27 76.47 26.95 -19.68
N ASP A 28 75.62 26.67 -20.63
CA ASP A 28 74.16 26.77 -20.46
C ASP A 28 73.63 25.34 -20.18
N CYS A 29 73.24 25.10 -18.95
CA CYS A 29 72.65 23.84 -18.49
C CYS A 29 71.12 23.77 -18.69
N GLY A 30 70.55 24.73 -19.46
CA GLY A 30 69.11 24.90 -19.63
C GLY A 30 68.56 25.99 -18.73
N LYS A 31 67.23 26.15 -18.70
CA LYS A 31 66.56 27.25 -18.01
C LYS A 31 66.72 27.24 -16.49
N GLU A 32 66.88 26.07 -15.90
CA GLU A 32 66.94 25.87 -14.44
C GLU A 32 68.14 24.93 -14.11
N ASN A 33 68.92 25.30 -13.10
CA ASN A 33 70.04 24.50 -12.59
C ASN A 33 69.65 23.68 -11.36
N ASP A 34 68.38 23.80 -10.92
CA ASP A 34 67.80 23.11 -9.78
C ASP A 34 66.42 22.67 -10.22
N ILE A 35 66.24 21.38 -10.50
CA ILE A 35 65.02 20.83 -11.06
C ILE A 35 64.54 19.64 -10.25
N LYS A 36 63.22 19.42 -10.24
CA LYS A 36 62.61 18.26 -9.67
C LYS A 36 62.16 17.30 -10.78
N THR A 37 62.33 16.02 -10.58
CA THR A 37 61.79 14.94 -11.39
C THR A 37 61.12 13.94 -10.49
N GLU A 38 60.06 13.35 -10.97
CA GLU A 38 59.27 12.37 -10.20
C GLU A 38 60.00 11.03 -10.16
N TYR A 39 59.88 10.28 -9.06
CA TYR A 39 60.38 8.92 -8.93
C TYR A 39 59.85 8.03 -10.07
N GLY A 40 60.76 7.30 -10.71
CA GLY A 40 60.46 6.38 -11.81
C GLY A 40 60.29 7.06 -13.17
N GLU A 41 60.24 8.39 -13.25
CA GLU A 41 60.16 9.10 -14.53
C GLU A 41 61.55 9.11 -15.22
N ALA A 42 61.56 8.98 -16.55
CA ALA A 42 62.79 9.06 -17.31
C ALA A 42 63.37 10.49 -17.28
N TYR A 43 64.58 10.63 -16.80
CA TYR A 43 65.32 11.89 -16.84
C TYR A 43 66.26 11.95 -18.05
N ASP A 44 66.13 12.97 -18.89
CA ASP A 44 67.00 13.19 -20.05
C ASP A 44 67.70 14.54 -19.94
N ASP A 45 69.04 14.51 -19.95
CA ASP A 45 69.92 15.67 -19.77
C ASP A 45 70.58 16.12 -21.06
N THR A 46 69.99 15.97 -22.19
CA THR A 46 70.57 16.29 -23.52
C THR A 46 70.67 17.76 -23.89
N THR A 47 70.39 18.68 -22.98
CA THR A 47 70.22 20.11 -23.30
C THR A 47 71.40 21.02 -22.98
N ALA A 48 72.50 20.53 -22.39
CA ALA A 48 73.60 21.40 -22.04
C ALA A 48 74.40 21.83 -23.26
N THR A 49 74.64 23.08 -23.39
CA THR A 49 75.50 23.64 -24.43
C THR A 49 76.58 24.55 -23.84
N ALA A 50 77.67 24.69 -24.53
CA ALA A 50 78.72 25.57 -24.07
C ALA A 50 79.33 26.41 -25.20
N ALA A 51 79.80 27.59 -24.86
CA ALA A 51 80.45 28.47 -25.77
C ALA A 51 81.57 29.30 -25.12
N LEU A 52 82.67 29.48 -25.86
CA LEU A 52 83.67 30.44 -25.49
C LEU A 52 83.16 31.83 -25.77
N LYS A 53 82.94 32.65 -24.76
CA LYS A 53 82.37 34.00 -24.85
C LYS A 53 83.41 35.04 -24.41
N GLY A 54 83.37 36.20 -25.05
CA GLY A 54 84.12 37.38 -24.67
C GLY A 54 83.19 38.63 -24.66
N ARG A 55 83.59 39.64 -23.93
CA ARG A 55 82.81 40.85 -23.77
C ARG A 55 82.59 41.64 -25.08
N TYR A 56 83.60 41.59 -25.96
CA TYR A 56 83.60 42.45 -27.19
C TYR A 56 83.74 41.66 -28.49
N LEU A 57 84.69 40.73 -28.57
CA LEU A 57 85.05 39.99 -29.79
C LEU A 57 84.29 38.68 -30.00
N LEU A 58 83.92 38.00 -28.93
CA LEU A 58 83.18 36.75 -28.99
C LEU A 58 81.78 36.87 -28.30
N LYS A 59 81.12 37.97 -28.55
CA LYS A 59 79.83 38.27 -27.92
C LYS A 59 78.74 37.22 -28.23
N ASN A 60 78.76 36.65 -29.43
CA ASN A 60 77.79 35.62 -29.83
C ASN A 60 78.24 34.19 -29.45
N GLY A 61 79.45 34.05 -28.85
CA GLY A 61 80.02 32.81 -28.44
C GLY A 61 80.54 31.95 -29.61
N PHE A 62 81.57 31.14 -29.30
CA PHE A 62 82.13 30.11 -30.20
C PHE A 62 81.84 28.75 -29.56
N PRO A 63 81.08 27.83 -30.22
CA PRO A 63 80.68 26.57 -29.64
C PRO A 63 81.89 25.81 -29.04
N ALA A 64 81.72 25.29 -27.83
CA ALA A 64 82.65 24.48 -27.14
C ALA A 64 82.04 23.05 -26.89
N ALA A 65 82.90 22.06 -26.94
CA ALA A 65 82.44 20.70 -26.62
C ALA A 65 82.11 20.60 -25.13
N VAL A 66 80.96 20.02 -24.81
CA VAL A 66 80.50 19.74 -23.46
C VAL A 66 80.57 18.22 -23.20
N THR A 67 81.04 17.85 -22.04
CA THR A 67 80.94 16.51 -21.48
C THR A 67 80.27 16.62 -20.11
N SER A 68 79.54 15.64 -19.73
CA SER A 68 78.87 15.56 -18.39
C SER A 68 79.45 14.44 -17.58
N GLU A 69 79.53 14.64 -16.27
CA GLU A 69 79.91 13.62 -15.27
C GLU A 69 78.77 13.60 -14.21
N GLY A 70 78.44 12.41 -13.78
CA GLY A 70 77.26 12.13 -12.91
C GLY A 70 76.12 11.50 -13.69
N SER A 71 75.21 10.90 -12.96
CA SER A 71 73.98 10.32 -13.51
C SER A 71 72.83 10.50 -12.49
N VAL A 72 71.62 10.59 -12.97
CA VAL A 72 70.39 10.62 -12.14
C VAL A 72 69.82 9.22 -12.14
N ASP A 73 69.73 8.60 -10.96
CA ASP A 73 68.98 7.36 -10.76
C ASP A 73 67.60 7.68 -10.29
N THR A 74 66.64 7.80 -11.20
CA THR A 74 65.27 8.13 -10.89
C THR A 74 64.53 7.00 -10.13
N SER A 75 65.12 5.84 -10.01
CA SER A 75 64.57 4.75 -9.18
C SER A 75 64.92 4.89 -7.68
N LYS A 76 65.57 5.98 -7.29
CA LYS A 76 65.89 6.30 -5.89
C LYS A 76 65.69 7.79 -5.60
N LEU A 77 64.94 8.05 -4.54
CA LEU A 77 64.77 9.42 -4.04
C LEU A 77 66.13 10.02 -3.63
N GLY A 78 66.33 11.27 -3.89
CA GLY A 78 67.54 11.96 -3.50
C GLY A 78 67.95 13.11 -4.39
N ASN A 79 69.13 13.70 -4.07
CA ASN A 79 69.66 14.82 -4.82
C ASN A 79 70.86 14.33 -5.64
N TYR A 80 70.79 14.53 -6.93
CA TYR A 80 71.81 14.13 -7.90
C TYR A 80 72.44 15.38 -8.49
N THR A 81 73.74 15.36 -8.61
CA THR A 81 74.49 16.47 -9.23
C THR A 81 75.11 15.99 -10.52
N ILE A 82 74.83 16.69 -11.60
CA ILE A 82 75.49 16.55 -12.90
C ILE A 82 76.50 17.66 -13.04
N THR A 83 77.75 17.36 -13.30
CA THR A 83 78.82 18.31 -13.54
C THR A 83 79.07 18.36 -15.02
N TYR A 84 78.97 19.49 -15.61
CA TYR A 84 79.29 19.75 -17.02
C TYR A 84 80.66 20.33 -17.11
N HIS A 85 81.50 19.76 -17.93
CA HIS A 85 82.80 20.25 -18.26
C HIS A 85 82.85 20.66 -19.72
N ALA A 86 83.33 21.86 -19.99
CA ALA A 86 83.52 22.31 -21.35
C ALA A 86 84.88 22.92 -21.55
N SER A 87 85.48 22.68 -22.69
CA SER A 87 86.79 23.21 -23.01
C SER A 87 86.91 23.68 -24.46
N PHE A 88 87.68 24.72 -24.67
CA PHE A 88 88.09 25.20 -26.00
C PHE A 88 89.50 25.70 -25.93
N LEU A 89 90.40 24.99 -26.56
CA LEU A 89 91.87 25.25 -26.48
C LEU A 89 92.37 25.27 -25.01
N PHE A 90 92.61 26.45 -24.46
CA PHE A 90 93.15 26.65 -23.12
C PHE A 90 92.06 27.03 -22.10
N TRP A 91 90.86 27.38 -22.56
CA TRP A 91 89.76 27.76 -21.69
C TRP A 91 89.03 26.54 -21.23
N LYS A 92 88.75 26.47 -19.94
CA LYS A 92 87.90 25.43 -19.31
C LYS A 92 86.82 26.12 -18.55
N GLY A 93 85.63 25.51 -18.54
CA GLY A 93 84.46 25.90 -17.75
C GLY A 93 83.88 24.67 -17.08
N GLU A 94 83.28 24.90 -15.96
CA GLU A 94 82.53 23.92 -15.22
C GLU A 94 81.26 24.55 -14.74
N ALA A 95 80.15 23.76 -14.79
CA ALA A 95 78.81 24.12 -14.23
C ALA A 95 78.16 22.90 -13.64
N THR A 96 77.32 23.08 -12.70
CA THR A 96 76.58 21.98 -12.04
C THR A 96 75.06 22.22 -12.18
N LYS A 97 74.37 21.12 -12.34
CA LYS A 97 72.91 21.05 -12.27
C LYS A 97 72.52 20.07 -11.16
N THR A 98 71.61 20.47 -10.29
CA THR A 98 71.03 19.62 -9.26
C THR A 98 69.69 19.08 -9.72
N VAL A 99 69.52 17.78 -9.62
CA VAL A 99 68.26 17.13 -9.93
C VAL A 99 67.76 16.48 -8.66
N HIS A 100 66.58 16.86 -8.19
CA HIS A 100 65.93 16.29 -7.06
C HIS A 100 64.94 15.24 -7.55
N VAL A 101 65.23 13.97 -7.30
CA VAL A 101 64.24 12.90 -7.49
C VAL A 101 63.36 12.88 -6.27
N VAL A 102 62.11 13.27 -6.47
CA VAL A 102 61.08 13.44 -5.43
C VAL A 102 59.93 12.49 -5.68
N ASP A 103 59.16 12.29 -4.65
CA ASP A 103 57.88 11.62 -4.71
C ASP A 103 56.82 12.62 -4.27
N THR A 104 55.91 12.94 -5.17
CA THR A 104 54.77 13.84 -4.92
C THR A 104 53.44 13.16 -5.17
N ILE A 105 53.46 11.87 -5.48
CA ILE A 105 52.28 11.05 -5.76
C ILE A 105 51.77 10.46 -4.45
N PRO A 106 50.56 10.82 -4.00
CA PRO A 106 49.98 10.26 -2.78
C PRO A 106 49.62 8.78 -2.96
N PRO A 107 49.65 7.98 -1.89
CA PRO A 107 49.23 6.58 -1.93
C PRO A 107 47.76 6.43 -2.33
N GLU A 108 47.41 5.34 -3.00
CA GLU A 108 46.06 4.98 -3.39
C GLU A 108 45.44 4.02 -2.38
N ILE A 109 44.30 4.37 -1.77
CA ILE A 109 43.50 3.46 -0.94
C ILE A 109 42.37 2.87 -1.78
N LYS A 110 42.21 1.53 -1.73
CA LYS A 110 41.09 0.80 -2.35
C LYS A 110 40.34 0.03 -1.30
N LEU A 111 39.03 0.24 -1.23
CA LEU A 111 38.11 -0.55 -0.42
C LEU A 111 37.84 -1.88 -1.14
N VAL A 112 37.67 -2.97 -0.37
CA VAL A 112 37.39 -4.31 -0.92
C VAL A 112 35.98 -4.39 -1.51
N THR A 113 35.03 -3.62 -0.93
CA THR A 113 33.67 -3.53 -1.37
C THR A 113 33.31 -2.08 -1.72
N ASP A 114 32.05 -1.84 -2.12
CA ASP A 114 31.53 -0.50 -2.40
C ASP A 114 31.82 0.48 -1.24
N PRO A 115 32.01 1.76 -1.52
CA PRO A 115 32.19 2.78 -0.48
C PRO A 115 30.98 2.93 0.44
N ASP A 116 29.78 2.51 0.00
CA ASP A 116 28.56 2.52 0.81
C ASP A 116 28.35 1.15 1.47
N HIS A 117 28.22 1.13 2.79
CA HIS A 117 27.95 -0.08 3.56
C HIS A 117 26.61 0.00 4.26
N TYR A 118 25.79 -1.06 4.13
CA TYR A 118 24.50 -1.19 4.77
C TYR A 118 24.57 -2.18 5.93
N THR A 119 24.14 -1.76 7.11
CA THR A 119 24.06 -2.60 8.30
C THR A 119 22.71 -2.43 8.99
N LEU A 120 22.27 -3.47 9.71
CA LEU A 120 21.05 -3.41 10.49
C LEU A 120 21.20 -2.45 11.69
N PRO A 121 20.18 -1.69 12.03
CA PRO A 121 20.17 -0.86 13.22
C PRO A 121 20.49 -1.66 14.49
N GLY A 122 21.38 -1.11 15.33
CA GLY A 122 21.82 -1.79 16.55
C GLY A 122 22.93 -2.83 16.37
N HIS A 123 23.36 -3.10 15.14
CA HIS A 123 24.54 -3.91 14.85
C HIS A 123 25.76 -3.01 14.62
N PRO A 124 26.93 -3.30 15.25
CA PRO A 124 28.15 -2.55 14.98
C PRO A 124 28.61 -2.77 13.53
N TYR A 125 29.24 -1.76 12.97
CA TYR A 125 29.92 -1.91 11.68
C TYR A 125 31.04 -2.94 11.81
N GLU A 126 31.15 -3.84 10.83
CA GLU A 126 32.24 -4.79 10.67
C GLU A 126 33.07 -4.41 9.44
N GLU A 127 34.43 -4.27 9.64
CA GLU A 127 35.32 -3.86 8.57
C GLU A 127 35.42 -4.94 7.49
N GLU A 128 35.11 -4.57 6.24
CA GLU A 128 35.10 -5.47 5.07
C GLU A 128 36.44 -5.56 4.40
N GLY A 129 37.39 -4.69 4.77
CA GLY A 129 38.76 -4.68 4.28
C GLY A 129 39.04 -3.55 3.29
N TYR A 130 40.37 -3.28 3.20
CA TYR A 130 40.91 -2.29 2.32
C TYR A 130 42.36 -2.69 1.94
N SER A 131 42.93 -2.00 0.94
CA SER A 131 44.33 -2.06 0.60
C SER A 131 44.87 -0.66 0.30
N ALA A 132 46.16 -0.44 0.54
CA ALA A 132 46.81 0.80 0.16
C ALA A 132 48.12 0.52 -0.52
N THR A 133 48.39 1.22 -1.60
CA THR A 133 49.64 1.07 -2.36
C THR A 133 50.19 2.41 -2.80
N ASP A 134 51.50 2.50 -2.84
CA ASP A 134 52.22 3.67 -3.27
C ASP A 134 53.30 3.28 -4.31
N ASN A 135 53.68 4.24 -5.16
CA ASN A 135 54.64 4.02 -6.23
C ASN A 135 56.11 3.89 -5.74
N VAL A 136 56.42 4.46 -4.56
CA VAL A 136 57.76 4.41 -3.95
C VAL A 136 57.80 3.42 -2.80
N ASP A 137 56.80 3.52 -1.88
CA ASP A 137 56.80 2.75 -0.64
C ASP A 137 56.11 1.37 -0.79
N GLY A 138 55.45 1.13 -1.90
CA GLY A 138 54.78 -0.15 -2.20
C GLY A 138 53.54 -0.40 -1.38
N ASP A 139 53.43 -1.52 -0.68
CA ASP A 139 52.24 -1.89 0.11
C ASP A 139 52.23 -1.15 1.46
N LEU A 140 51.32 -0.21 1.58
CA LEU A 140 51.07 0.57 2.79
C LEU A 140 49.77 0.16 3.54
N THR A 141 49.21 -1.00 3.22
CA THR A 141 47.93 -1.45 3.80
C THR A 141 47.94 -1.46 5.34
N LYS A 142 49.09 -1.78 5.95
CA LYS A 142 49.23 -1.83 7.41
C LYS A 142 49.38 -0.46 8.06
N GLU A 143 49.70 0.54 7.27
CA GLU A 143 49.90 1.93 7.73
C GLU A 143 48.59 2.73 7.66
N VAL A 144 47.55 2.15 7.03
CA VAL A 144 46.23 2.78 6.99
C VAL A 144 45.65 2.85 8.39
N THR A 145 45.24 4.04 8.81
CA THR A 145 44.46 4.25 10.02
C THR A 145 42.99 4.43 9.65
N SER A 146 42.07 3.86 10.44
CA SER A 146 40.63 4.06 10.27
C SER A 146 39.98 4.58 11.54
N GLU A 147 39.02 5.47 11.39
CA GLU A 147 38.20 6.03 12.48
C GLU A 147 36.73 6.04 12.06
N GLU A 148 35.87 5.44 12.90
CA GLU A 148 34.42 5.55 12.74
C GLU A 148 33.94 6.84 13.39
N LYS A 149 33.27 7.68 12.60
CA LYS A 149 32.76 8.97 13.06
C LYS A 149 31.52 9.39 12.27
N ASP A 150 30.46 9.78 12.98
CA ASP A 150 29.25 10.35 12.42
C ASP A 150 28.62 9.50 11.29
N GLY A 151 28.60 8.17 11.47
CA GLY A 151 28.09 7.23 10.48
C GLY A 151 29.01 7.05 9.26
N ASN A 152 30.31 7.33 9.40
CA ASN A 152 31.29 7.13 8.38
C ASN A 152 32.53 6.44 8.96
N VAL A 153 33.25 5.68 8.14
CA VAL A 153 34.60 5.23 8.41
C VAL A 153 35.56 6.03 7.53
N ILE A 154 36.47 6.76 8.16
CA ILE A 154 37.48 7.58 7.50
C ILE A 154 38.79 6.81 7.50
N TYR A 155 39.30 6.51 6.32
CA TYR A 155 40.59 5.85 6.13
C TYR A 155 41.62 6.88 5.71
N LYS A 156 42.82 6.79 6.33
CA LYS A 156 43.88 7.73 6.10
C LYS A 156 45.21 6.97 6.03
N VAL A 157 46.04 7.34 5.03
CA VAL A 157 47.41 6.81 4.90
C VAL A 157 48.33 7.92 4.39
N SER A 158 49.59 7.88 4.84
CA SER A 158 50.64 8.76 4.33
C SER A 158 51.84 7.90 3.91
N ASP A 159 52.50 8.31 2.83
CA ASP A 159 53.76 7.73 2.42
C ASP A 159 54.95 8.29 3.23
N SER A 160 56.18 7.78 2.95
CA SER A 160 57.39 8.25 3.59
C SER A 160 57.82 9.65 3.15
N SER A 161 57.32 10.12 2.01
CA SER A 161 57.54 11.47 1.45
C SER A 161 56.63 12.53 2.03
N GLY A 162 55.55 12.11 2.76
CA GLY A 162 54.58 12.98 3.41
C GLY A 162 53.37 13.30 2.58
N ASN A 163 53.16 12.61 1.44
CA ASN A 163 51.90 12.74 0.69
C ASN A 163 50.82 11.91 1.38
N GLU A 164 49.59 12.39 1.37
CA GLU A 164 48.50 11.81 2.16
C GLU A 164 47.25 11.57 1.32
N THR A 165 46.61 10.43 1.51
CA THR A 165 45.29 10.12 0.96
C THR A 165 44.32 9.86 2.08
N THR A 166 43.12 10.40 1.92
CA THR A 166 41.95 10.14 2.80
C THR A 166 40.74 9.77 1.95
N ILE A 167 40.10 8.65 2.28
CA ILE A 167 38.82 8.24 1.69
C ILE A 167 37.82 7.94 2.79
N THR A 168 36.52 7.94 2.43
CA THR A 168 35.43 7.76 3.39
C THR A 168 34.49 6.67 2.89
N ARG A 169 34.15 5.72 3.77
CA ARG A 169 33.06 4.77 3.61
C ARG A 169 31.86 5.30 4.39
N LYS A 170 30.68 5.35 3.77
CA LYS A 170 29.43 5.70 4.46
C LYS A 170 28.80 4.44 5.02
N ILE A 171 28.33 4.53 6.28
CA ILE A 171 27.56 3.46 6.91
C ILE A 171 26.11 3.89 6.93
N PHE A 172 25.26 3.09 6.28
CA PHE A 172 23.81 3.24 6.30
C PHE A 172 23.21 2.21 7.25
N TYR A 173 22.49 2.70 8.27
CA TYR A 173 21.72 1.86 9.16
C TYR A 173 20.31 1.78 8.60
N ASP A 174 20.00 0.65 7.95
CA ASP A 174 18.73 0.42 7.27
C ASP A 174 18.26 -1.02 7.48
N ASP A 175 16.95 -1.22 7.48
CA ASP A 175 16.37 -2.53 7.54
C ASP A 175 15.59 -2.82 6.24
N PRO A 176 16.13 -3.65 5.35
CA PRO A 176 15.46 -4.03 4.12
C PRO A 176 14.53 -5.24 4.28
N ILE A 177 14.39 -5.79 5.51
CA ILE A 177 13.66 -7.04 5.75
C ILE A 177 12.24 -6.73 6.19
N PRO A 178 11.22 -7.16 5.42
CA PRO A 178 9.83 -6.96 5.84
C PRO A 178 9.48 -7.73 7.11
N PRO A 179 8.53 -7.23 7.91
CA PRO A 179 8.04 -7.96 9.05
C PRO A 179 7.38 -9.28 8.65
N THR A 180 7.39 -10.25 9.53
CA THR A 180 6.70 -11.52 9.37
C THR A 180 5.33 -11.41 10.02
N LEU A 181 4.26 -11.58 9.22
CA LEU A 181 2.86 -11.65 9.68
C LEU A 181 2.39 -13.09 9.61
N THR A 182 1.78 -13.58 10.69
CA THR A 182 1.28 -14.96 10.77
C THR A 182 -0.15 -14.95 11.33
N LEU A 183 -1.09 -15.50 10.57
CA LEU A 183 -2.46 -15.69 11.01
C LEU A 183 -2.54 -16.87 12.00
N LYS A 184 -3.33 -16.73 13.07
CA LYS A 184 -3.67 -17.83 13.97
C LYS A 184 -4.89 -18.58 13.43
N GLY A 185 -4.86 -19.91 13.49
CA GLY A 185 -5.91 -20.75 12.89
C GLY A 185 -5.87 -20.74 11.36
N ASP A 186 -6.97 -21.19 10.75
CA ASP A 186 -7.05 -21.38 9.31
C ASP A 186 -7.22 -20.06 8.58
N SER A 187 -6.56 -19.91 7.43
CA SER A 187 -6.74 -18.78 6.52
C SER A 187 -8.04 -18.87 5.72
N GLU A 188 -8.60 -20.07 5.59
CA GLU A 188 -9.91 -20.32 5.00
C GLU A 188 -10.83 -20.93 6.05
N MET A 189 -11.95 -20.28 6.31
CA MET A 189 -12.91 -20.71 7.32
C MET A 189 -14.31 -20.80 6.70
N THR A 190 -15.10 -21.76 7.15
CA THR A 190 -16.51 -21.88 6.78
C THR A 190 -17.36 -21.87 8.03
N ILE A 191 -18.39 -21.02 8.04
CA ILE A 191 -19.38 -20.92 9.12
C ILE A 191 -20.78 -20.97 8.55
N GLN A 192 -21.75 -21.37 9.37
CA GLN A 192 -23.16 -21.27 8.99
C GLN A 192 -23.69 -19.87 9.24
N ALA A 193 -24.59 -19.40 8.40
CA ALA A 193 -25.27 -18.11 8.59
C ALA A 193 -25.94 -18.04 9.97
N GLY A 194 -25.80 -16.89 10.64
CA GLY A 194 -26.30 -16.66 11.99
C GLY A 194 -25.42 -17.18 13.12
N SER A 195 -24.31 -17.88 12.80
CA SER A 195 -23.33 -18.27 13.81
C SER A 195 -22.48 -17.07 14.24
N ASP A 196 -21.99 -17.09 15.47
CA ASP A 196 -21.00 -16.11 15.93
C ASP A 196 -19.67 -16.35 15.24
N TYR A 197 -19.11 -15.32 14.62
CA TYR A 197 -17.75 -15.33 14.12
C TYR A 197 -16.83 -14.59 15.08
N LYS A 198 -15.74 -15.24 15.44
CA LYS A 198 -14.65 -14.64 16.19
C LYS A 198 -13.35 -14.89 15.45
N ASP A 199 -12.67 -13.81 15.07
CA ASP A 199 -11.35 -13.90 14.45
C ASP A 199 -10.37 -14.61 15.41
N PRO A 200 -9.69 -15.70 15.00
CA PRO A 200 -8.65 -16.35 15.78
C PRO A 200 -7.44 -15.47 16.09
N GLY A 201 -7.28 -14.39 15.34
CA GLY A 201 -6.22 -13.41 15.52
C GLY A 201 -4.97 -13.70 14.68
N TYR A 202 -3.90 -13.02 15.04
CA TYR A 202 -2.64 -13.01 14.30
C TYR A 202 -1.47 -12.71 15.25
N THR A 203 -0.24 -12.79 14.72
CA THR A 203 0.99 -12.27 15.33
C THR A 203 1.82 -11.62 14.23
N ALA A 204 2.57 -10.58 14.59
CA ALA A 204 3.53 -9.97 13.71
C ALA A 204 4.83 -9.68 14.45
N ALA A 205 5.97 -9.93 13.81
CA ALA A 205 7.29 -9.67 14.36
C ALA A 205 8.25 -9.28 13.27
N ASP A 206 9.22 -8.47 13.65
CA ASP A 206 10.28 -8.00 12.79
C ASP A 206 11.65 -8.20 13.46
N ASN A 207 12.70 -8.30 12.66
CA ASN A 207 14.06 -8.56 13.14
C ASN A 207 14.68 -7.38 13.90
N VAL A 208 14.27 -6.15 13.57
CA VAL A 208 14.75 -4.91 14.21
C VAL A 208 13.73 -4.35 15.18
N ASP A 209 12.47 -4.28 14.77
CA ASP A 209 11.39 -3.66 15.55
C ASP A 209 10.77 -4.59 16.60
N GLY A 210 11.06 -5.89 16.54
CA GLY A 210 10.54 -6.88 17.47
C GLY A 210 9.05 -7.18 17.27
N ASP A 211 8.26 -7.21 18.34
CA ASP A 211 6.82 -7.52 18.29
C ASP A 211 6.00 -6.35 17.73
N LEU A 212 5.45 -6.55 16.53
CA LEU A 212 4.57 -5.61 15.83
C LEU A 212 3.10 -6.01 15.84
N THR A 213 2.70 -7.02 16.63
CA THR A 213 1.33 -7.53 16.67
C THR A 213 0.29 -6.44 16.91
N SER A 214 0.59 -5.46 17.76
CA SER A 214 -0.31 -4.33 18.04
C SER A 214 -0.39 -3.29 16.94
N LYS A 215 0.52 -3.31 15.96
CA LYS A 215 0.54 -2.40 14.81
C LYS A 215 -0.17 -2.97 13.57
N VAL A 216 -0.62 -4.21 13.62
CA VAL A 216 -1.39 -4.82 12.52
C VAL A 216 -2.72 -4.10 12.37
N THR A 217 -3.03 -3.69 11.15
CA THR A 217 -4.34 -3.18 10.76
C THR A 217 -5.14 -4.30 10.09
N VAL A 218 -6.44 -4.35 10.36
CA VAL A 218 -7.35 -5.32 9.75
C VAL A 218 -8.43 -4.57 8.99
N GLU A 219 -8.52 -4.83 7.69
CA GLU A 219 -9.57 -4.30 6.82
C GLU A 219 -10.55 -5.39 6.41
N GLY A 220 -11.82 -5.01 6.25
CA GLY A 220 -12.92 -5.92 5.97
C GLY A 220 -13.73 -6.27 7.21
N SER A 221 -14.83 -6.94 7.00
CA SER A 221 -15.71 -7.46 8.07
C SER A 221 -16.51 -8.65 7.57
N VAL A 222 -16.87 -9.54 8.49
CA VAL A 222 -17.70 -10.70 8.18
C VAL A 222 -19.14 -10.43 8.61
N ASN A 223 -20.07 -10.36 7.63
CA ASN A 223 -21.49 -10.32 7.93
C ASN A 223 -22.01 -11.76 8.06
N THR A 224 -22.11 -12.25 9.30
CA THR A 224 -22.57 -13.61 9.58
C THR A 224 -24.03 -13.86 9.25
N TYR A 225 -24.81 -12.83 8.96
CA TYR A 225 -26.22 -12.95 8.59
C TYR A 225 -26.46 -12.89 7.08
N SER A 226 -25.42 -12.85 6.27
CA SER A 226 -25.55 -12.87 4.82
C SER A 226 -24.63 -13.92 4.22
N ALA A 227 -25.19 -14.89 3.53
CA ALA A 227 -24.41 -15.93 2.85
C ALA A 227 -23.52 -15.31 1.77
N GLY A 228 -22.26 -15.70 1.77
CA GLY A 228 -21.26 -15.13 0.87
C GLY A 228 -19.84 -15.40 1.36
N THR A 229 -18.87 -14.89 0.61
CA THR A 229 -17.46 -14.98 0.95
C THR A 229 -16.95 -13.61 1.37
N TYR A 230 -16.34 -13.53 2.53
CA TYR A 230 -15.81 -12.33 3.14
C TYR A 230 -14.30 -12.45 3.28
N THR A 231 -13.58 -11.38 2.95
CA THR A 231 -12.13 -11.34 3.09
C THR A 231 -11.73 -10.32 4.15
N LEU A 232 -10.90 -10.74 5.08
CA LEU A 232 -10.22 -9.87 6.02
C LEU A 232 -8.77 -9.74 5.56
N THR A 233 -8.29 -8.51 5.38
CA THR A 233 -6.90 -8.21 4.99
C THR A 233 -6.16 -7.66 6.20
N TYR A 234 -5.06 -8.32 6.55
CA TYR A 234 -4.17 -7.93 7.65
C TYR A 234 -2.93 -7.31 7.05
N THR A 235 -2.53 -6.14 7.54
CA THR A 235 -1.35 -5.42 7.05
C THR A 235 -0.54 -4.90 8.22
N VAL A 236 0.78 -5.01 8.12
CA VAL A 236 1.73 -4.47 9.11
C VAL A 236 2.90 -3.82 8.41
N LYS A 237 3.39 -2.72 8.97
CA LYS A 237 4.62 -2.04 8.53
C LYS A 237 5.58 -1.92 9.70
N ASP A 238 6.87 -2.07 9.36
CA ASP A 238 7.95 -1.71 10.28
C ASP A 238 8.22 -0.19 10.29
N ASN A 239 9.21 0.24 11.08
CA ASN A 239 9.60 1.64 11.15
C ASN A 239 10.45 2.10 9.94
N TYR A 240 10.91 1.17 9.11
CA TYR A 240 11.70 1.43 7.90
C TYR A 240 10.84 1.46 6.63
N GLY A 241 9.55 1.13 6.75
CA GLY A 241 8.56 1.23 5.68
C GLY A 241 8.33 -0.08 4.92
N ASN A 242 8.99 -1.18 5.32
CA ASN A 242 8.70 -2.49 4.74
C ASN A 242 7.34 -2.97 5.23
N GLU A 243 6.61 -3.64 4.35
CA GLU A 243 5.23 -4.04 4.59
C GLU A 243 5.06 -5.55 4.39
N ALA A 244 4.26 -6.17 5.25
CA ALA A 244 3.74 -7.51 5.05
C ALA A 244 2.21 -7.48 5.14
N SER A 245 1.57 -8.30 4.31
CA SER A 245 0.12 -8.48 4.32
C SER A 245 -0.25 -9.94 4.15
N ASP A 246 -1.40 -10.33 4.74
CA ASP A 246 -2.00 -11.64 4.60
C ASP A 246 -3.53 -11.52 4.61
N THR A 247 -4.25 -12.55 4.17
CA THR A 247 -5.70 -12.53 4.07
C THR A 247 -6.34 -13.75 4.70
N ARG A 248 -7.50 -13.54 5.34
CA ARG A 248 -8.39 -14.62 5.77
C ARG A 248 -9.68 -14.55 5.01
N THR A 249 -10.08 -15.68 4.43
CA THR A 249 -11.36 -15.84 3.73
C THR A 249 -12.34 -16.58 4.62
N VAL A 250 -13.50 -15.97 4.85
CA VAL A 250 -14.58 -16.58 5.63
C VAL A 250 -15.79 -16.78 4.73
N THR A 251 -16.15 -18.04 4.50
CA THR A 251 -17.36 -18.40 3.75
C THR A 251 -18.51 -18.60 4.72
N VAL A 252 -19.55 -17.78 4.56
CA VAL A 252 -20.82 -17.91 5.29
C VAL A 252 -21.77 -18.73 4.43
N GLU A 253 -22.05 -19.96 4.85
CA GLU A 253 -22.99 -20.85 4.16
C GLU A 253 -24.44 -20.56 4.59
N PRO A 254 -25.42 -20.58 3.66
CA PRO A 254 -26.81 -20.35 4.00
C PRO A 254 -27.38 -21.51 4.80
N VAL A 255 -28.18 -21.20 5.82
CA VAL A 255 -29.08 -22.18 6.45
C VAL A 255 -30.37 -22.17 5.65
N ARG A 256 -30.76 -23.30 5.07
CA ARG A 256 -32.03 -23.46 4.36
C ARG A 256 -33.04 -24.17 5.22
N GLN A 257 -34.32 -23.74 5.11
CA GLN A 257 -35.41 -24.44 5.76
C GLN A 257 -35.63 -25.80 5.08
N SER A 258 -35.92 -26.84 5.88
CA SER A 258 -36.21 -28.17 5.37
C SER A 258 -37.50 -28.18 4.54
N ASP A 259 -37.54 -29.01 3.49
CA ASP A 259 -38.77 -29.26 2.72
C ASP A 259 -39.91 -29.82 3.55
N THR A 260 -39.56 -30.58 4.61
CA THR A 260 -40.52 -31.12 5.56
C THR A 260 -40.44 -30.32 6.85
N VAL A 261 -41.32 -29.35 6.99
CA VAL A 261 -41.38 -28.49 8.18
C VAL A 261 -42.30 -29.15 9.21
N ASN A 262 -41.73 -29.51 10.35
CA ASN A 262 -42.54 -29.96 11.53
C ASN A 262 -42.35 -28.90 12.63
N PRO A 263 -43.20 -27.88 12.71
CA PRO A 263 -43.01 -26.76 13.61
C PRO A 263 -43.13 -27.22 15.06
N THR A 264 -42.04 -27.25 15.78
CA THR A 264 -41.97 -27.63 17.21
C THR A 264 -41.45 -26.48 18.05
N GLY A 265 -41.84 -25.24 17.76
CA GLY A 265 -41.28 -24.12 18.49
C GLY A 265 -41.76 -22.77 17.99
N LYS A 266 -40.83 -21.86 17.83
CA LYS A 266 -41.10 -20.48 17.43
C LYS A 266 -41.42 -20.37 15.95
N ILE A 267 -42.58 -19.84 15.61
CA ILE A 267 -43.07 -19.71 14.23
C ILE A 267 -43.12 -18.26 13.83
N VAL A 268 -42.64 -17.98 12.62
CA VAL A 268 -42.72 -16.66 12.01
C VAL A 268 -43.50 -16.73 10.69
N TYR A 269 -44.55 -15.95 10.63
CA TYR A 269 -45.29 -15.65 9.40
C TYR A 269 -44.81 -14.29 8.89
N LEU A 270 -43.89 -14.30 7.90
CA LEU A 270 -43.55 -13.07 7.18
C LEU A 270 -44.71 -12.74 6.24
N THR A 271 -45.20 -11.53 6.31
CA THR A 271 -46.30 -11.07 5.46
C THR A 271 -45.93 -9.77 4.76
N PHE A 272 -46.30 -9.66 3.50
CA PHE A 272 -45.99 -8.50 2.66
C PHE A 272 -47.28 -7.92 2.09
N ASP A 273 -47.48 -6.63 2.31
CA ASP A 273 -48.65 -5.91 1.88
C ASP A 273 -48.33 -5.03 0.64
N ASP A 274 -49.36 -4.61 -0.07
CA ASP A 274 -49.38 -3.66 -1.18
C ASP A 274 -48.80 -4.15 -2.51
N GLY A 275 -48.14 -5.28 -2.55
CA GLY A 275 -47.60 -5.85 -3.77
C GLY A 275 -48.60 -6.53 -4.67
N PRO A 276 -48.13 -7.17 -5.78
CA PRO A 276 -46.74 -7.20 -6.21
C PRO A 276 -46.26 -5.90 -6.85
N GLY A 277 -44.94 -5.62 -6.70
CA GLY A 277 -44.30 -4.41 -7.19
C GLY A 277 -42.87 -4.57 -7.68
N GLU A 278 -42.13 -3.47 -7.74
CA GLU A 278 -40.78 -3.38 -8.31
C GLU A 278 -39.80 -4.36 -7.66
N TYR A 279 -39.90 -4.60 -6.35
CA TYR A 279 -38.93 -5.43 -5.59
C TYR A 279 -39.42 -6.85 -5.34
N THR A 280 -40.61 -7.23 -5.79
CA THR A 280 -41.20 -8.57 -5.56
C THR A 280 -40.34 -9.67 -6.18
N SER A 281 -39.82 -9.50 -7.40
CA SER A 281 -38.92 -10.52 -8.02
C SER A 281 -37.70 -10.79 -7.16
N LYS A 282 -37.05 -9.74 -6.63
CA LYS A 282 -35.89 -9.89 -5.73
C LYS A 282 -36.27 -10.60 -4.44
N LEU A 283 -37.46 -10.30 -3.91
CA LEU A 283 -37.96 -10.97 -2.71
C LEU A 283 -38.17 -12.48 -2.96
N LEU A 284 -38.77 -12.83 -4.11
CA LEU A 284 -38.97 -14.25 -4.49
C LEU A 284 -37.64 -15.00 -4.61
N ASP A 285 -36.60 -14.39 -5.19
CA ASP A 285 -35.25 -15.00 -5.26
C ASP A 285 -34.67 -15.27 -3.88
N ILE A 286 -34.83 -14.33 -2.94
CA ILE A 286 -34.41 -14.51 -1.53
C ILE A 286 -35.17 -15.65 -0.88
N LEU A 287 -36.49 -15.69 -1.02
CA LEU A 287 -37.35 -16.72 -0.41
C LEU A 287 -37.03 -18.11 -0.94
N ASP A 288 -36.79 -18.25 -2.23
CA ASP A 288 -36.40 -19.53 -2.86
C ASP A 288 -35.02 -20.01 -2.37
N LYS A 289 -34.07 -19.09 -2.29
CA LYS A 289 -32.70 -19.38 -1.79
C LYS A 289 -32.72 -20.07 -0.43
N TYR A 290 -33.64 -19.67 0.45
CA TYR A 290 -33.75 -20.22 1.81
C TYR A 290 -34.87 -21.23 1.96
N ASN A 291 -35.62 -21.56 0.92
CA ASN A 291 -36.80 -22.42 0.93
C ASN A 291 -37.86 -21.97 1.95
N VAL A 292 -38.07 -20.67 2.05
CA VAL A 292 -39.04 -20.05 2.95
C VAL A 292 -40.29 -19.67 2.18
N LYS A 293 -41.48 -20.00 2.74
CA LYS A 293 -42.76 -19.58 2.18
C LYS A 293 -43.39 -18.53 3.08
N VAL A 294 -44.03 -17.53 2.46
CA VAL A 294 -44.56 -16.34 3.11
C VAL A 294 -46.02 -16.07 2.64
N THR A 295 -46.61 -14.97 3.10
CA THR A 295 -47.91 -14.56 2.65
C THR A 295 -47.86 -13.16 2.03
N PHE A 296 -48.43 -13.00 0.87
CA PHE A 296 -48.63 -11.72 0.20
C PHE A 296 -50.09 -11.29 0.29
N PHE A 297 -50.36 -10.12 0.85
CA PHE A 297 -51.64 -9.46 0.80
C PHE A 297 -51.63 -8.43 -0.33
N THR A 298 -52.28 -8.76 -1.43
CA THR A 298 -52.05 -8.10 -2.72
C THR A 298 -53.01 -6.98 -3.01
N VAL A 299 -52.54 -5.97 -3.78
CA VAL A 299 -53.31 -4.81 -4.21
C VAL A 299 -53.34 -4.70 -5.73
N GLY A 300 -54.58 -4.55 -6.27
CA GLY A 300 -54.75 -4.23 -7.67
C GLY A 300 -54.32 -5.32 -8.65
N SER A 301 -54.20 -4.93 -9.91
CA SER A 301 -53.89 -5.83 -11.04
C SER A 301 -52.65 -5.43 -11.85
N GLY A 302 -51.80 -4.60 -11.29
CA GLY A 302 -50.70 -3.98 -12.01
C GLY A 302 -49.62 -4.97 -12.54
N HIS A 303 -49.45 -6.12 -11.85
CA HIS A 303 -48.38 -7.10 -12.16
C HIS A 303 -48.89 -8.54 -12.10
N PRO A 304 -49.76 -8.99 -13.03
CA PRO A 304 -50.38 -10.33 -12.95
C PRO A 304 -49.33 -11.46 -13.07
N ASP A 305 -48.22 -11.25 -13.80
CA ASP A 305 -47.16 -12.24 -13.92
C ASP A 305 -46.39 -12.45 -12.61
N LEU A 306 -46.20 -11.39 -11.80
CA LEU A 306 -45.60 -11.47 -10.49
C LEU A 306 -46.52 -12.15 -9.49
N LEU A 307 -47.82 -11.77 -9.51
CA LEU A 307 -48.83 -12.43 -8.69
C LEU A 307 -48.91 -13.94 -8.96
N LYS A 308 -48.80 -14.32 -10.24
CA LYS A 308 -48.70 -15.73 -10.61
C LYS A 308 -47.43 -16.37 -10.08
N ALA A 309 -46.30 -15.68 -10.19
CA ALA A 309 -44.99 -16.20 -9.70
C ALA A 309 -44.99 -16.41 -8.18
N GLU A 310 -45.58 -15.52 -7.40
CA GLU A 310 -45.81 -15.69 -5.95
C GLU A 310 -46.59 -16.98 -5.64
N ALA A 311 -47.68 -17.21 -6.36
CA ALA A 311 -48.50 -18.38 -6.19
C ALA A 311 -47.81 -19.68 -6.64
N ASP A 312 -47.18 -19.68 -7.82
CA ASP A 312 -46.45 -20.83 -8.37
C ASP A 312 -45.26 -21.23 -7.48
N ALA A 313 -44.65 -20.26 -6.80
CA ALA A 313 -43.60 -20.51 -5.83
C ALA A 313 -44.11 -21.11 -4.50
N GLY A 314 -45.43 -21.26 -4.34
CA GLY A 314 -46.05 -21.87 -3.16
C GLY A 314 -46.25 -20.94 -1.97
N HIS A 315 -46.23 -19.65 -2.19
CA HIS A 315 -46.59 -18.66 -1.18
C HIS A 315 -48.13 -18.58 -1.01
N SER A 316 -48.58 -18.11 0.13
CA SER A 316 -50.00 -17.83 0.31
C SER A 316 -50.34 -16.45 -0.23
N ILE A 317 -51.45 -16.37 -0.95
CA ILE A 317 -51.97 -15.13 -1.50
C ILE A 317 -53.21 -14.75 -0.73
N GLY A 318 -53.26 -13.50 -0.22
CA GLY A 318 -54.39 -12.91 0.46
C GLY A 318 -54.88 -11.64 -0.20
N ILE A 319 -56.06 -11.22 0.14
CA ILE A 319 -56.68 -10.01 -0.33
C ILE A 319 -56.31 -8.84 0.57
N HIS A 320 -55.71 -7.78 0.00
CA HIS A 320 -55.55 -6.49 0.70
C HIS A 320 -56.65 -5.53 0.23
N SER A 321 -56.64 -5.16 -1.05
CA SER A 321 -57.61 -4.29 -1.66
C SER A 321 -57.44 -4.27 -3.18
N ALA A 322 -58.49 -3.97 -3.95
CA ALA A 322 -58.32 -3.69 -5.36
C ALA A 322 -57.80 -2.26 -5.62
N THR A 323 -58.05 -1.31 -4.73
CA THR A 323 -57.76 0.12 -4.95
C THR A 323 -56.86 0.74 -3.90
N HIS A 324 -56.86 0.22 -2.69
CA HIS A 324 -56.22 0.78 -1.49
C HIS A 324 -56.65 2.24 -1.20
N ASP A 325 -57.79 2.66 -1.73
CA ASP A 325 -58.36 4.01 -1.50
C ASP A 325 -59.32 3.99 -0.32
N TYR A 326 -58.89 4.47 0.82
CA TYR A 326 -59.66 4.50 2.09
C TYR A 326 -61.00 5.19 1.95
N ALA A 327 -61.10 6.28 1.16
CA ALA A 327 -62.32 7.00 0.94
C ALA A 327 -63.39 6.18 0.19
N THR A 328 -62.94 5.33 -0.73
CA THR A 328 -63.77 4.40 -1.47
C THR A 328 -64.13 3.20 -0.62
N ILE A 329 -63.12 2.46 -0.13
CA ILE A 329 -63.30 1.14 0.51
C ILE A 329 -64.05 1.24 1.85
N TYR A 330 -63.86 2.31 2.62
CA TYR A 330 -64.51 2.50 3.92
C TYR A 330 -65.74 3.43 3.89
N SER A 331 -66.22 3.77 2.69
CA SER A 331 -67.48 4.59 2.58
C SER A 331 -68.74 3.84 2.97
N SER A 332 -68.78 2.52 2.81
CA SER A 332 -69.87 1.63 3.22
C SER A 332 -69.42 0.17 3.20
N GLU A 333 -70.16 -0.72 3.85
CA GLU A 333 -69.96 -2.18 3.80
C GLU A 333 -70.02 -2.68 2.34
N ASP A 334 -71.02 -2.25 1.56
CA ASP A 334 -71.17 -2.62 0.14
C ASP A 334 -69.93 -2.20 -0.69
N ALA A 335 -69.39 -1.01 -0.44
CA ALA A 335 -68.19 -0.53 -1.13
C ALA A 335 -66.95 -1.38 -0.80
N TYR A 336 -66.75 -1.72 0.46
CA TYR A 336 -65.67 -2.61 0.91
C TYR A 336 -65.74 -3.99 0.24
N PHE A 337 -66.93 -4.60 0.28
CA PHE A 337 -67.12 -5.92 -0.33
C PHE A 337 -67.08 -5.91 -1.86
N ALA A 338 -67.43 -4.80 -2.50
CA ALA A 338 -67.23 -4.63 -3.94
C ALA A 338 -65.72 -4.61 -4.31
N ASP A 339 -64.91 -3.87 -3.54
CA ASP A 339 -63.45 -3.82 -3.71
C ASP A 339 -62.80 -5.18 -3.41
N LEU A 340 -63.18 -5.84 -2.32
CA LEU A 340 -62.72 -7.20 -1.96
C LEU A 340 -63.00 -8.22 -3.08
N ARG A 341 -64.26 -8.26 -3.61
CA ARG A 341 -64.60 -9.16 -4.72
C ARG A 341 -63.75 -8.87 -5.96
N LYS A 342 -63.52 -7.61 -6.28
CA LYS A 342 -62.70 -7.22 -7.42
C LYS A 342 -61.26 -7.73 -7.26
N GLN A 343 -60.67 -7.64 -6.08
CA GLN A 343 -59.34 -8.16 -5.84
C GLN A 343 -59.32 -9.68 -5.86
N GLN A 344 -60.37 -10.36 -5.34
CA GLN A 344 -60.51 -11.80 -5.45
C GLN A 344 -60.52 -12.27 -6.91
N GLU A 345 -61.31 -11.58 -7.78
CA GLU A 345 -61.33 -11.88 -9.23
C GLU A 345 -59.96 -11.68 -9.87
N THR A 346 -59.23 -10.64 -9.47
CA THR A 346 -57.85 -10.40 -9.94
C THR A 346 -56.93 -11.56 -9.58
N ILE A 347 -56.97 -12.02 -8.34
CA ILE A 347 -56.19 -13.15 -7.85
C ILE A 347 -56.54 -14.43 -8.59
N GLU A 348 -57.84 -14.75 -8.70
CA GLU A 348 -58.33 -15.94 -9.41
C GLU A 348 -57.94 -15.97 -10.88
N ASN A 349 -58.05 -14.85 -11.57
CA ASN A 349 -57.71 -14.74 -12.99
C ASN A 349 -56.19 -14.96 -13.23
N ALA A 350 -55.34 -14.47 -12.32
CA ALA A 350 -53.91 -14.59 -12.44
C ALA A 350 -53.38 -15.97 -11.99
N THR A 351 -53.94 -16.54 -10.92
CA THR A 351 -53.36 -17.66 -10.19
C THR A 351 -54.26 -18.93 -10.18
N GLY A 352 -55.52 -18.81 -10.42
CA GLY A 352 -56.53 -19.86 -10.21
C GLY A 352 -56.87 -20.08 -8.72
N ILE A 353 -56.38 -19.29 -7.79
CA ILE A 353 -56.57 -19.45 -6.35
C ILE A 353 -57.79 -18.66 -5.89
N HIS A 354 -58.75 -19.33 -5.25
CA HIS A 354 -59.81 -18.68 -4.46
C HIS A 354 -59.32 -18.57 -3.01
N THR A 355 -58.92 -17.35 -2.57
CA THR A 355 -58.38 -17.15 -1.23
C THR A 355 -59.44 -16.67 -0.26
N THR A 356 -59.32 -17.10 1.01
CA THR A 356 -60.16 -16.61 2.12
C THR A 356 -59.32 -15.78 3.11
N LEU A 357 -58.02 -15.50 2.77
CA LEU A 357 -57.15 -14.72 3.63
C LEU A 357 -57.31 -13.22 3.30
N VAL A 358 -57.50 -12.42 4.32
CA VAL A 358 -57.74 -10.96 4.15
C VAL A 358 -56.87 -10.19 5.13
N ARG A 359 -56.36 -9.04 4.70
CA ARG A 359 -55.83 -8.01 5.59
C ARG A 359 -56.47 -6.68 5.23
N PHE A 360 -57.00 -6.00 6.22
CA PHE A 360 -57.59 -4.68 6.02
C PHE A 360 -56.50 -3.64 5.74
N PRO A 361 -56.68 -2.73 4.74
CA PRO A 361 -55.83 -1.56 4.62
C PRO A 361 -55.77 -0.75 5.91
N GLY A 362 -54.51 -0.64 6.46
CA GLY A 362 -54.28 0.00 7.76
C GLY A 362 -54.58 -0.89 9.00
N GLY A 363 -54.94 -2.15 8.78
CA GLY A 363 -55.33 -3.10 9.84
C GLY A 363 -56.75 -2.90 10.40
N SER A 364 -57.24 -3.88 11.18
CA SER A 364 -58.57 -3.82 11.80
C SER A 364 -58.69 -2.69 12.84
N SER A 365 -57.60 -2.21 13.37
CA SER A 365 -57.53 -1.09 14.35
C SER A 365 -57.39 0.29 13.74
N ASN A 366 -57.43 0.41 12.40
CA ASN A 366 -57.25 1.73 11.77
C ASN A 366 -58.33 2.71 12.23
N THR A 367 -57.94 3.95 12.46
CA THR A 367 -58.84 5.01 12.91
C THR A 367 -59.36 5.89 11.76
N VAL A 368 -58.83 5.67 10.54
CA VAL A 368 -59.17 6.48 9.36
C VAL A 368 -60.55 6.11 8.84
N SER A 369 -60.89 4.82 8.87
CA SER A 369 -62.17 4.28 8.40
C SER A 369 -63.38 4.95 9.01
N LYS A 370 -63.37 5.27 10.30
CA LYS A 370 -64.49 5.95 11.01
C LYS A 370 -64.78 7.33 10.48
N SER A 371 -63.84 7.99 9.83
CA SER A 371 -64.02 9.29 9.20
C SER A 371 -64.91 9.20 7.96
N TYR A 372 -65.02 8.04 7.36
CA TYR A 372 -65.88 7.77 6.20
C TYR A 372 -67.18 7.10 6.59
N CYS A 373 -67.14 6.09 7.49
CA CYS A 373 -68.34 5.44 8.01
C CYS A 373 -68.07 4.99 9.45
N SER A 374 -68.74 5.62 10.42
CA SER A 374 -68.62 5.32 11.83
C SER A 374 -69.11 3.89 12.12
N GLY A 375 -68.34 3.13 12.91
CA GLY A 375 -68.61 1.74 13.26
C GLY A 375 -68.40 0.71 12.17
N ILE A 376 -67.81 1.08 11.04
CA ILE A 376 -67.69 0.21 9.88
C ILE A 376 -66.72 -0.99 10.18
N MET A 377 -65.64 -0.77 10.92
CA MET A 377 -64.67 -1.86 11.19
C MET A 377 -65.27 -2.97 12.05
N THR A 378 -66.14 -2.63 13.04
CA THR A 378 -66.84 -3.65 13.83
C THR A 378 -67.75 -4.54 12.94
N LYS A 379 -68.44 -3.93 11.97
CA LYS A 379 -69.25 -4.70 11.04
C LYS A 379 -68.43 -5.53 10.09
N LEU A 380 -67.45 -4.92 9.41
CA LEU A 380 -66.60 -5.63 8.45
C LEU A 380 -65.85 -6.82 9.05
N THR A 381 -65.33 -6.72 10.28
CA THR A 381 -64.65 -7.84 10.96
C THR A 381 -65.60 -8.97 11.26
N GLN A 382 -66.86 -8.68 11.64
CA GLN A 382 -67.91 -9.68 11.87
C GLN A 382 -68.35 -10.32 10.55
N ASP A 383 -68.73 -9.50 9.57
CA ASP A 383 -69.25 -9.96 8.28
C ASP A 383 -68.26 -10.85 7.54
N LEU A 384 -66.95 -10.47 7.50
CA LEU A 384 -65.90 -11.30 6.92
C LEU A 384 -65.83 -12.70 7.58
N THR A 385 -65.90 -12.73 8.92
CA THR A 385 -65.89 -13.99 9.67
C THR A 385 -67.14 -14.84 9.36
N ASP A 386 -68.30 -14.22 9.33
CA ASP A 386 -69.57 -14.89 9.02
C ASP A 386 -69.60 -15.41 7.56
N MET A 387 -68.90 -14.76 6.63
CA MET A 387 -68.73 -15.20 5.24
C MET A 387 -67.63 -16.25 5.07
N GLY A 388 -66.92 -16.65 6.14
CA GLY A 388 -65.86 -17.68 6.12
C GLY A 388 -64.49 -17.16 5.69
N PHE A 389 -64.28 -15.85 5.65
CA PHE A 389 -62.95 -15.27 5.49
C PHE A 389 -62.23 -15.21 6.83
N GLN A 390 -60.89 -15.32 6.78
CA GLN A 390 -60.00 -15.11 7.93
C GLN A 390 -59.20 -13.84 7.70
N TYR A 391 -59.35 -12.85 8.56
CA TYR A 391 -58.52 -11.67 8.49
C TYR A 391 -57.33 -11.76 9.45
N PHE A 392 -56.22 -11.08 9.11
CA PHE A 392 -54.96 -11.10 9.85
C PHE A 392 -54.43 -9.68 10.02
N ASP A 393 -54.23 -9.26 11.24
CA ASP A 393 -53.34 -8.14 11.56
C ASP A 393 -51.93 -8.66 11.79
N TRP A 394 -51.14 -8.02 12.63
CA TRP A 394 -49.77 -8.36 12.95
C TRP A 394 -49.51 -8.13 14.44
N ASN A 395 -48.50 -8.82 15.00
CA ASN A 395 -47.95 -8.55 16.31
C ASN A 395 -46.49 -8.11 16.27
N VAL A 396 -45.88 -8.05 15.08
CA VAL A 396 -44.55 -7.51 14.83
C VAL A 396 -44.61 -6.55 13.66
N ALA A 397 -44.27 -5.28 13.90
CA ALA A 397 -44.16 -4.27 12.87
C ALA A 397 -42.69 -4.05 12.49
N SER A 398 -42.38 -4.01 11.20
CA SER A 398 -41.02 -3.70 10.70
C SER A 398 -40.67 -2.21 10.78
N GLY A 399 -41.67 -1.33 10.88
CA GLY A 399 -41.52 0.12 10.81
C GLY A 399 -41.46 0.67 9.38
N ASP A 400 -41.58 -0.18 8.37
CA ASP A 400 -41.46 0.23 6.96
C ASP A 400 -42.70 0.97 6.44
N ALA A 401 -43.81 0.96 7.20
CA ALA A 401 -45.03 1.68 6.87
C ALA A 401 -44.91 3.23 6.90
N GLY A 402 -43.79 3.76 7.36
CA GLY A 402 -43.53 5.20 7.40
C GLY A 402 -42.64 5.65 8.58
N GLU A 403 -42.27 4.74 9.46
CA GLU A 403 -41.45 5.05 10.64
C GLU A 403 -39.93 5.06 10.28
N THR A 404 -39.51 4.26 9.32
CA THR A 404 -38.12 4.21 8.84
C THR A 404 -38.05 3.92 7.35
N THR A 405 -36.90 4.32 6.75
CA THR A 405 -36.45 3.90 5.41
C THR A 405 -35.08 3.22 5.46
N ASP A 406 -34.55 2.92 6.67
CA ASP A 406 -33.27 2.28 6.90
C ASP A 406 -33.44 0.76 7.03
N THR A 407 -32.79 0.01 6.15
CA THR A 407 -32.81 -1.46 6.14
C THR A 407 -32.36 -2.05 7.48
N SER A 408 -31.35 -1.47 8.12
CA SER A 408 -30.83 -1.99 9.40
C SER A 408 -31.85 -1.85 10.53
N VAL A 409 -32.63 -0.76 10.52
CA VAL A 409 -33.70 -0.52 11.49
C VAL A 409 -34.86 -1.49 11.25
N VAL A 410 -35.23 -1.73 9.98
CA VAL A 410 -36.25 -2.74 9.62
C VAL A 410 -35.87 -4.11 10.15
N VAL A 411 -34.63 -4.56 9.90
CA VAL A 411 -34.09 -5.85 10.37
C VAL A 411 -34.14 -5.91 11.90
N GLN A 412 -33.65 -4.88 12.57
CA GLN A 412 -33.63 -4.83 14.03
C GLN A 412 -35.04 -4.89 14.63
N ASN A 413 -36.01 -4.14 14.09
CA ASN A 413 -37.39 -4.15 14.55
C ASN A 413 -38.00 -5.53 14.42
N VAL A 414 -37.84 -6.19 13.26
CA VAL A 414 -38.39 -7.53 13.05
C VAL A 414 -37.72 -8.55 13.98
N ILE A 415 -36.38 -8.60 14.04
CA ILE A 415 -35.66 -9.55 14.92
C ILE A 415 -36.06 -9.33 16.39
N SER A 416 -36.08 -8.10 16.86
CA SER A 416 -36.45 -7.79 18.24
C SER A 416 -37.92 -8.15 18.52
N GLY A 417 -38.80 -7.96 17.55
CA GLY A 417 -40.21 -8.31 17.66
C GLY A 417 -40.42 -9.81 17.73
N ILE A 418 -39.84 -10.59 16.84
CA ILE A 418 -40.01 -12.07 16.83
C ILE A 418 -39.43 -12.75 18.06
N GLN A 419 -38.42 -12.15 18.71
CA GLN A 419 -37.87 -12.65 19.98
C GLN A 419 -38.87 -12.56 21.14
N GLN A 420 -39.90 -11.69 21.04
CA GLN A 420 -40.86 -11.46 22.11
C GLN A 420 -42.08 -12.39 22.03
N HIS A 421 -42.22 -13.16 20.94
CA HIS A 421 -43.37 -13.99 20.67
C HIS A 421 -42.98 -15.42 20.27
N ASP A 422 -43.73 -16.41 20.67
CA ASP A 422 -43.60 -17.79 20.16
C ASP A 422 -44.19 -17.91 18.75
N ILE A 423 -45.22 -17.10 18.43
CA ILE A 423 -45.83 -17.01 17.13
C ILE A 423 -45.85 -15.57 16.73
N SER A 424 -45.17 -15.26 15.63
CA SER A 424 -45.06 -13.90 15.10
C SER A 424 -45.73 -13.77 13.73
N ILE A 425 -46.59 -12.77 13.56
CA ILE A 425 -47.08 -12.32 12.27
C ILE A 425 -46.44 -10.95 12.00
N VAL A 426 -45.58 -10.89 11.00
CA VAL A 426 -44.74 -9.72 10.71
C VAL A 426 -45.33 -8.91 9.56
N LEU A 427 -45.55 -7.61 9.79
CA LEU A 427 -45.93 -6.67 8.73
C LEU A 427 -44.71 -6.11 8.04
N GLN A 428 -44.62 -6.30 6.73
CA GLN A 428 -43.69 -5.67 5.81
C GLN A 428 -44.38 -5.33 4.49
N HIS A 429 -43.69 -4.60 3.60
CA HIS A 429 -44.19 -4.25 2.27
C HIS A 429 -43.15 -4.59 1.20
N ASP A 430 -43.52 -5.38 0.20
CA ASP A 430 -42.62 -5.80 -0.90
C ASP A 430 -42.46 -4.74 -2.00
N ILE A 431 -43.25 -3.67 -1.94
CA ILE A 431 -43.09 -2.49 -2.79
C ILE A 431 -41.97 -1.53 -2.28
N LYS A 432 -41.33 -1.83 -1.16
CA LYS A 432 -40.27 -1.01 -0.55
C LYS A 432 -38.94 -1.69 -0.56
N GLY A 433 -38.01 -1.19 -1.40
CA GLY A 433 -36.68 -1.81 -1.60
C GLY A 433 -35.86 -1.93 -0.33
N PHE A 434 -35.91 -0.95 0.57
CA PHE A 434 -35.20 -1.02 1.86
C PHE A 434 -35.77 -2.09 2.80
N SER A 435 -37.09 -2.39 2.73
CA SER A 435 -37.71 -3.48 3.47
C SER A 435 -37.25 -4.85 2.90
N VAL A 436 -37.39 -5.03 1.59
CA VAL A 436 -36.97 -6.25 0.90
C VAL A 436 -35.46 -6.56 1.10
N ASN A 437 -34.62 -5.54 1.12
CA ASN A 437 -33.17 -5.70 1.36
C ASN A 437 -32.84 -6.30 2.73
N GLY A 438 -33.71 -6.16 3.72
CA GLY A 438 -33.54 -6.72 5.06
C GLY A 438 -34.00 -8.16 5.22
N VAL A 439 -34.82 -8.70 4.28
CA VAL A 439 -35.49 -9.99 4.43
C VAL A 439 -34.47 -11.14 4.51
N GLU A 440 -33.44 -11.12 3.72
CA GLU A 440 -32.41 -12.17 3.74
C GLU A 440 -31.80 -12.29 5.14
N GLN A 441 -31.44 -11.20 5.76
CA GLN A 441 -30.85 -11.17 7.10
C GLN A 441 -31.83 -11.65 8.17
N ILE A 442 -33.11 -11.26 8.06
CA ILE A 442 -34.17 -11.72 8.97
C ILE A 442 -34.33 -13.25 8.90
N ILE A 443 -34.41 -13.80 7.68
CA ILE A 443 -34.57 -15.24 7.47
C ILE A 443 -33.37 -16.01 8.02
N GLN A 444 -32.16 -15.58 7.67
CA GLN A 444 -30.95 -16.28 8.14
C GLN A 444 -30.85 -16.27 9.66
N TRP A 445 -31.08 -15.10 10.27
CA TRP A 445 -31.07 -14.99 11.73
C TRP A 445 -32.12 -15.93 12.35
N GLY A 446 -33.35 -15.92 11.84
CA GLY A 446 -34.42 -16.77 12.36
C GLY A 446 -34.12 -18.25 12.24
N LEU A 447 -33.67 -18.71 11.05
CA LEU A 447 -33.33 -20.13 10.84
C LEU A 447 -32.16 -20.57 11.75
N ALA A 448 -31.13 -19.76 11.91
CA ALA A 448 -30.00 -20.03 12.80
C ALA A 448 -30.41 -20.10 14.28
N HIS A 449 -31.48 -19.40 14.66
CA HIS A 449 -32.00 -19.40 16.03
C HIS A 449 -33.20 -20.38 16.23
N GLY A 450 -33.41 -21.30 15.29
CA GLY A 450 -34.41 -22.37 15.39
C GLY A 450 -35.85 -21.92 15.14
N TYR A 451 -36.05 -20.74 14.52
CA TYR A 451 -37.37 -20.31 14.07
C TYR A 451 -37.77 -21.05 12.80
N THR A 452 -39.10 -21.27 12.65
CA THR A 452 -39.71 -21.83 11.45
C THR A 452 -40.51 -20.79 10.73
N PHE A 453 -40.24 -20.58 9.44
CA PHE A 453 -41.03 -19.65 8.62
C PHE A 453 -42.14 -20.40 7.88
N LEU A 454 -43.36 -19.94 8.01
CA LEU A 454 -44.55 -20.54 7.38
C LEU A 454 -45.41 -19.49 6.67
N PRO A 455 -46.11 -19.87 5.60
CA PRO A 455 -47.17 -19.05 5.05
C PRO A 455 -48.46 -19.16 5.91
N LEU A 456 -49.22 -18.08 6.02
CA LEU A 456 -50.54 -18.10 6.67
C LEU A 456 -51.51 -18.99 5.88
N LYS A 457 -52.36 -19.66 6.61
CA LYS A 457 -53.52 -20.44 6.13
C LYS A 457 -54.75 -20.00 6.89
N ALA A 458 -55.95 -20.42 6.45
CA ALA A 458 -57.18 -20.08 7.09
C ALA A 458 -57.31 -20.53 8.55
N ASP A 459 -56.55 -21.59 8.91
CA ASP A 459 -56.48 -22.16 10.25
C ASP A 459 -55.27 -21.71 11.06
N SER A 460 -54.44 -20.81 10.50
CA SER A 460 -53.27 -20.25 11.22
C SER A 460 -53.69 -19.40 12.40
N PRO A 461 -52.88 -19.37 13.48
CA PRO A 461 -53.09 -18.44 14.59
C PRO A 461 -53.21 -17.00 14.11
N THR A 462 -54.12 -16.27 14.71
CA THR A 462 -54.37 -14.84 14.35
C THR A 462 -53.76 -13.88 15.38
N ALA A 463 -53.46 -12.68 14.95
CA ALA A 463 -53.11 -11.56 15.81
C ALA A 463 -54.07 -10.40 15.48
N HIS A 464 -55.24 -10.45 16.03
CA HIS A 464 -56.24 -9.39 15.82
C HIS A 464 -55.93 -8.20 16.70
N HIS A 465 -55.95 -7.02 16.11
CA HIS A 465 -55.94 -5.76 16.86
C HIS A 465 -57.32 -5.43 17.45
N GLY A 466 -57.34 -4.63 18.49
CA GLY A 466 -58.60 -4.08 19.00
C GLY A 466 -59.23 -3.13 17.98
N VAL A 467 -60.49 -3.36 17.64
CA VAL A 467 -61.20 -2.53 16.66
C VAL A 467 -61.45 -1.13 17.23
N ASN A 468 -61.04 -0.12 16.50
CA ASN A 468 -61.21 1.30 16.84
C ASN A 468 -62.20 1.96 15.86
N ASN A 469 -63.44 2.18 16.30
CA ASN A 469 -64.50 2.75 15.46
C ASN A 469 -64.72 4.25 15.67
#